data_037297f7bcb8db3c3b743444f99a4ca2
#
_entry.id   037297f7bcb8db3c3b743444f99a4ca2
#
_cell.length_a   1.000
_cell.length_b   1.000
_cell.length_c   1.000
_cell.angle_alpha   90.00
_cell.angle_beta   90.00
_cell.angle_gamma   90.00
#
_symmetry.space_group_name_H-M   'P 1'
#
loop_
_entity.id
_entity.type
_entity.pdbx_description
1 polymer ?
#
loop_
_entity_poly.entity_id
_entity_poly.type
_entity_poly.pdbx_seq_one_letter_code
_entity_poly.pdbx_strand_id
1 'polypeptide(L)'
;GPALLKYGTHEQKLHFLPPIARGEIRWCQGYSEPNAGSDLASLQCKCEDKGDHWLINGQKIWTSYADESDWIFVLVRTDPKATKHTGISFILVDMDQKGVSTKPIKLISGKSPFCETFFDDATTPKEHAPGVSAIVGEMNKGWDVAKYLLTHEREMISAGGGGLLGGRGMGEVAANDIGLENGKLSDPELVIKSGEDALDYVPDLRGAGRRLCRRC
;
A
#
# COMPACT_ATOMS: atom_id res chain seq x y z
N GLY A 1 1.86 -4.62 -3.85
CA GLY A 1 1.88 -5.62 -4.94
C GLY A 1 0.48 -5.95 -5.44
N PRO A 2 -0.32 -6.77 -4.74
CA PRO A 2 -1.56 -7.37 -5.27
C PRO A 2 -2.58 -6.37 -5.81
N ALA A 3 -2.79 -5.24 -5.13
CA ALA A 3 -3.72 -4.21 -5.60
C ALA A 3 -3.28 -3.59 -6.94
N LEU A 4 -1.99 -3.33 -7.10
CA LEU A 4 -1.43 -2.82 -8.35
C LEU A 4 -1.52 -3.86 -9.47
N LEU A 5 -1.21 -5.13 -9.19
CA LEU A 5 -1.31 -6.20 -10.17
C LEU A 5 -2.72 -6.33 -10.73
N LYS A 6 -3.76 -6.21 -9.89
CA LYS A 6 -5.14 -6.38 -10.33
C LYS A 6 -5.78 -5.11 -10.87
N TYR A 7 -5.57 -3.97 -10.22
CA TYR A 7 -6.31 -2.74 -10.50
C TYR A 7 -5.44 -1.60 -11.04
N GLY A 8 -4.11 -1.74 -10.97
CA GLY A 8 -3.19 -0.74 -11.49
C GLY A 8 -3.17 -0.70 -13.02
N THR A 9 -2.90 0.49 -13.57
CA THR A 9 -2.61 0.64 -15.00
C THR A 9 -1.27 -0.01 -15.35
N HIS A 10 -1.00 -0.16 -16.63
CA HIS A 10 0.29 -0.68 -17.09
C HIS A 10 1.45 0.19 -16.61
N GLU A 11 1.29 1.51 -16.67
CA GLU A 11 2.27 2.50 -16.27
C GLU A 11 2.52 2.45 -14.75
N GLN A 12 1.45 2.32 -13.93
CA GLN A 12 1.57 2.13 -12.49
C GLN A 12 2.34 0.86 -12.14
N LYS A 13 2.09 -0.24 -12.84
CA LYS A 13 2.78 -1.51 -12.63
C LYS A 13 4.26 -1.40 -12.97
N LEU A 14 4.61 -0.81 -14.12
CA LEU A 14 6.00 -0.58 -14.52
C LEU A 14 6.75 0.33 -13.54
N HIS A 15 6.07 1.34 -13.00
CA HIS A 15 6.68 2.32 -12.10
C HIS A 15 6.92 1.76 -10.69
N PHE A 16 5.92 1.09 -10.11
CA PHE A 16 5.97 0.73 -8.70
C PHE A 16 6.38 -0.73 -8.41
N LEU A 17 6.02 -1.70 -9.27
CA LEU A 17 6.27 -3.11 -8.96
C LEU A 17 7.77 -3.45 -8.93
N PRO A 18 8.62 -2.96 -9.84
CA PRO A 18 10.05 -3.27 -9.79
C PRO A 18 10.74 -2.82 -8.49
N PRO A 19 10.59 -1.57 -8.03
CA PRO A 19 11.21 -1.15 -6.77
C PRO A 19 10.59 -1.82 -5.54
N ILE A 20 9.28 -2.17 -5.56
CA ILE A 20 8.66 -2.98 -4.50
C ILE A 20 9.33 -4.36 -4.44
N ALA A 21 9.47 -5.01 -5.59
CA ALA A 21 10.04 -6.36 -5.68
C ALA A 21 11.51 -6.41 -5.25
N ARG A 22 12.25 -5.34 -5.50
CA ARG A 22 13.65 -5.21 -5.06
C ARG A 22 13.81 -4.74 -3.61
N GLY A 23 12.69 -4.42 -2.91
CA GLY A 23 12.72 -3.88 -1.55
C GLY A 23 13.35 -2.47 -1.46
N GLU A 24 13.33 -1.71 -2.56
CA GLU A 24 13.89 -0.35 -2.64
C GLU A 24 12.94 0.68 -2.05
N ILE A 25 11.64 0.42 -2.10
CA ILE A 25 10.59 1.28 -1.53
C ILE A 25 9.70 0.47 -0.59
N ARG A 26 9.35 1.09 0.53
CA ARG A 26 8.49 0.52 1.56
C ARG A 26 7.11 1.19 1.54
N TRP A 27 6.07 0.38 1.70
CA TRP A 27 4.69 0.83 1.69
C TRP A 27 4.00 0.56 3.02
N CYS A 28 3.16 1.49 3.44
CA CYS A 28 2.22 1.28 4.55
C CYS A 28 0.77 1.48 4.10
N GLN A 29 -0.16 1.02 4.96
CA GLN A 29 -1.59 0.96 4.67
C GLN A 29 -2.36 1.97 5.50
N GLY A 30 -3.03 2.94 4.86
CA GLY A 30 -3.85 3.95 5.49
C GLY A 30 -5.35 3.65 5.34
N TYR A 31 -5.87 2.69 6.12
CA TYR A 31 -7.29 2.29 6.07
C TYR A 31 -8.06 2.84 7.25
N SER A 32 -7.85 2.27 8.43
CA SER A 32 -8.61 2.60 9.65
C SER A 32 -8.43 4.05 10.09
N GLU A 33 -9.51 4.61 10.63
CA GLU A 33 -9.52 5.91 11.30
C GLU A 33 -9.95 5.72 12.76
N PRO A 34 -9.72 6.67 13.66
CA PRO A 34 -10.15 6.56 15.05
C PRO A 34 -11.62 6.18 15.21
N ASN A 35 -12.48 6.66 14.30
CA ASN A 35 -13.92 6.40 14.32
C ASN A 35 -14.41 5.48 13.19
N ALA A 36 -13.50 4.90 12.39
CA ALA A 36 -13.84 4.03 11.27
C ALA A 36 -12.84 2.85 11.19
N GLY A 37 -13.06 1.87 12.04
CA GLY A 37 -12.34 0.60 12.07
C GLY A 37 -13.22 -0.54 11.56
N SER A 38 -14.09 -1.11 12.40
CA SER A 38 -15.03 -2.16 11.99
C SER A 38 -16.02 -1.69 10.93
N ASP A 39 -16.52 -0.45 11.02
CA ASP A 39 -17.26 0.23 9.95
C ASP A 39 -16.31 1.09 9.11
N LEU A 40 -15.37 0.44 8.42
CA LEU A 40 -14.36 1.11 7.61
C LEU A 40 -14.97 2.01 6.53
N ALA A 41 -16.15 1.66 5.99
CA ALA A 41 -16.82 2.45 4.97
C ALA A 41 -17.31 3.82 5.47
N SER A 42 -17.30 4.07 6.78
CA SER A 42 -17.61 5.36 7.38
C SER A 42 -16.42 6.33 7.45
N LEU A 43 -15.28 5.97 6.82
CA LEU A 43 -14.08 6.80 6.79
C LEU A 43 -14.36 8.25 6.33
N GLN A 44 -13.66 9.20 6.93
CA GLN A 44 -13.85 10.63 6.75
C GLN A 44 -12.62 11.37 6.19
N CYS A 45 -11.46 10.69 6.07
CA CYS A 45 -10.27 11.30 5.48
C CYS A 45 -10.61 11.84 4.08
N LYS A 46 -10.60 13.17 3.93
CA LYS A 46 -11.03 13.86 2.71
C LYS A 46 -9.95 13.85 1.66
N CYS A 47 -10.37 13.80 0.40
CA CYS A 47 -9.49 14.01 -0.75
C CYS A 47 -10.21 14.92 -1.74
N GLU A 48 -9.71 16.13 -1.93
CA GLU A 48 -10.28 17.14 -2.80
C GLU A 48 -9.47 17.28 -4.08
N ASP A 49 -10.19 17.41 -5.19
CA ASP A 49 -9.59 17.73 -6.48
C ASP A 49 -9.26 19.22 -6.56
N LYS A 50 -7.98 19.57 -6.71
CA LYS A 50 -7.51 20.95 -6.89
C LYS A 50 -7.09 21.26 -8.34
N GLY A 51 -7.39 20.35 -9.28
CA GLY A 51 -7.09 20.48 -10.70
C GLY A 51 -5.79 19.77 -11.06
N ASP A 52 -4.66 20.26 -10.60
CA ASP A 52 -3.33 19.71 -10.86
C ASP A 52 -2.87 18.68 -9.82
N HIS A 53 -3.45 18.70 -8.62
CA HIS A 53 -3.14 17.78 -7.53
C HIS A 53 -4.38 17.38 -6.74
N TRP A 54 -4.21 16.40 -5.86
CA TRP A 54 -5.16 16.01 -4.82
C TRP A 54 -4.73 16.62 -3.49
N LEU A 55 -5.66 17.18 -2.75
CA LEU A 55 -5.46 17.70 -1.39
C LEU A 55 -6.11 16.76 -0.39
N ILE A 56 -5.33 16.27 0.58
CA ILE A 56 -5.75 15.24 1.52
C ILE A 56 -5.70 15.78 2.93
N ASN A 57 -6.82 15.64 3.66
CA ASN A 57 -6.95 16.05 5.05
C ASN A 57 -7.64 14.96 5.87
N GLY A 58 -7.04 14.59 7.00
CA GLY A 58 -7.59 13.60 7.89
C GLY A 58 -6.55 12.83 8.69
N GLN A 59 -6.98 11.73 9.27
CA GLN A 59 -6.13 10.90 10.12
C GLN A 59 -6.37 9.43 9.83
N LYS A 60 -5.29 8.64 9.84
CA LYS A 60 -5.32 7.18 9.85
C LYS A 60 -4.71 6.65 11.14
N ILE A 61 -5.12 5.47 11.55
CA ILE A 61 -4.61 4.82 12.76
C ILE A 61 -4.28 3.36 12.49
N TRP A 62 -3.43 2.79 13.31
CA TRP A 62 -2.94 1.42 13.19
C TRP A 62 -2.14 1.19 11.89
N THR A 63 -1.52 2.25 11.38
CA THR A 63 -0.68 2.18 10.19
C THR A 63 0.65 1.53 10.56
N SER A 64 0.87 0.29 10.12
CA SER A 64 2.09 -0.46 10.43
C SER A 64 3.31 0.19 9.78
N TYR A 65 4.34 0.50 10.60
CA TYR A 65 5.62 1.04 10.16
C TYR A 65 5.52 2.30 9.27
N ALA A 66 4.52 3.16 9.50
CA ALA A 66 4.36 4.39 8.74
C ALA A 66 5.54 5.35 8.89
N ASP A 67 6.19 5.33 10.04
CA ASP A 67 7.39 6.11 10.37
C ASP A 67 8.66 5.64 9.63
N GLU A 68 8.60 4.46 8.99
CA GLU A 68 9.69 3.88 8.21
C GLU A 68 9.33 3.67 6.73
N SER A 69 8.15 4.10 6.31
CA SER A 69 7.63 3.87 4.96
C SER A 69 7.85 5.07 4.04
N ASP A 70 8.19 4.80 2.79
CA ASP A 70 8.36 5.82 1.75
C ASP A 70 7.01 6.23 1.15
N TRP A 71 6.08 5.27 1.07
CA TRP A 71 4.78 5.43 0.43
C TRP A 71 3.64 4.92 1.32
N ILE A 72 2.48 5.53 1.17
CA ILE A 72 1.24 5.05 1.77
C ILE A 72 0.15 4.92 0.70
N PHE A 73 -0.58 3.82 0.73
CA PHE A 73 -1.84 3.73 0.01
C PHE A 73 -3.00 4.00 0.98
N VAL A 74 -3.86 4.92 0.60
CA VAL A 74 -4.88 5.48 1.50
C VAL A 74 -6.27 5.31 0.91
N LEU A 75 -7.22 4.88 1.75
CA LEU A 75 -8.64 5.02 1.43
C LEU A 75 -9.10 6.42 1.84
N VAL A 76 -9.60 7.16 0.88
CA VAL A 76 -10.01 8.56 1.07
C VAL A 76 -11.43 8.79 0.55
N ARG A 77 -12.12 9.78 1.14
CA ARG A 77 -13.43 10.23 0.70
C ARG A 77 -13.27 11.29 -0.40
N THR A 78 -13.47 10.88 -1.65
CA THR A 78 -13.42 11.76 -2.83
C THR A 78 -14.79 12.33 -3.19
N ASP A 79 -15.89 11.66 -2.84
CA ASP A 79 -17.25 12.19 -2.93
C ASP A 79 -17.95 12.11 -1.56
N PRO A 80 -18.05 13.24 -0.84
CA PRO A 80 -18.68 13.27 0.48
C PRO A 80 -20.21 13.15 0.43
N LYS A 81 -20.84 13.28 -0.76
CA LYS A 81 -22.29 13.15 -0.94
C LYS A 81 -22.72 11.73 -1.27
N ALA A 82 -21.77 10.87 -1.66
CA ALA A 82 -22.05 9.49 -2.00
C ALA A 82 -22.34 8.65 -0.75
N THR A 83 -23.08 7.56 -0.95
CA THR A 83 -23.38 6.61 0.11
C THR A 83 -22.13 5.79 0.48
N LYS A 84 -22.05 5.37 1.74
CA LYS A 84 -20.95 4.65 2.42
C LYS A 84 -19.81 4.09 1.52
N HIS A 85 -20.10 3.08 0.71
CA HIS A 85 -19.07 2.37 -0.07
C HIS A 85 -18.73 3.06 -1.40
N THR A 86 -19.61 3.89 -1.91
CA THR A 86 -19.36 4.73 -3.07
C THR A 86 -18.71 6.04 -2.61
N GLY A 87 -17.98 6.72 -3.50
CA GLY A 87 -17.27 7.96 -3.14
C GLY A 87 -15.99 7.74 -2.33
N ILE A 88 -15.51 6.50 -2.24
CA ILE A 88 -14.19 6.16 -1.68
C ILE A 88 -13.25 5.87 -2.84
N SER A 89 -12.07 6.47 -2.81
CA SER A 89 -10.98 6.19 -3.75
C SER A 89 -9.78 5.59 -3.03
N PHE A 90 -8.98 4.83 -3.78
CA PHE A 90 -7.72 4.27 -3.32
C PHE A 90 -6.59 5.09 -3.94
N ILE A 91 -5.85 5.84 -3.13
CA ILE A 91 -4.87 6.81 -3.60
C ILE A 91 -3.47 6.50 -3.06
N LEU A 92 -2.47 6.76 -3.87
CA LEU A 92 -1.05 6.59 -3.55
C LEU A 92 -0.45 7.93 -3.17
N VAL A 93 0.23 7.98 -2.02
CA VAL A 93 0.78 9.23 -1.47
C VAL A 93 2.21 9.00 -1.04
N ASP A 94 3.09 9.92 -1.41
CA ASP A 94 4.47 9.99 -0.92
C ASP A 94 4.46 10.43 0.54
N MET A 95 5.18 9.72 1.40
CA MET A 95 5.27 10.03 2.83
C MET A 95 6.25 11.16 3.15
N ASP A 96 7.23 11.41 2.27
CA ASP A 96 8.23 12.47 2.46
C ASP A 96 7.72 13.84 1.98
N GLN A 97 6.80 14.41 2.75
CA GLN A 97 6.24 15.72 2.49
C GLN A 97 5.78 16.43 3.79
N LYS A 98 5.69 17.75 3.78
CA LYS A 98 5.30 18.54 4.96
C LYS A 98 3.90 18.24 5.49
N GLY A 99 2.97 17.87 4.61
CA GLY A 99 1.57 17.61 4.96
C GLY A 99 1.34 16.23 5.57
N VAL A 100 2.35 15.37 5.67
CA VAL A 100 2.26 14.03 6.25
C VAL A 100 3.10 13.96 7.51
N SER A 101 2.52 13.47 8.60
CA SER A 101 3.25 13.20 9.83
C SER A 101 2.78 11.91 10.48
N THR A 102 3.66 11.26 11.20
CA THR A 102 3.41 9.99 11.88
C THR A 102 3.70 10.10 13.37
N LYS A 103 2.92 9.37 14.18
CA LYS A 103 3.12 9.27 15.62
C LYS A 103 3.03 7.81 16.02
N PRO A 104 4.16 7.19 16.43
CA PRO A 104 4.18 5.81 16.88
C PRO A 104 3.27 5.57 18.09
N ILE A 105 2.50 4.47 18.04
CA ILE A 105 1.62 4.03 19.12
C ILE A 105 2.39 3.02 19.98
N LYS A 106 2.72 3.41 21.21
CA LYS A 106 3.45 2.55 22.12
C LYS A 106 2.53 1.46 22.68
N LEU A 107 2.85 0.20 22.37
CA LEU A 107 2.16 -0.96 22.89
C LEU A 107 2.59 -1.30 24.33
N ILE A 108 1.83 -2.15 25.01
CA ILE A 108 2.17 -2.65 26.35
C ILE A 108 3.52 -3.38 26.40
N SER A 109 3.95 -3.95 25.27
CA SER A 109 5.26 -4.57 25.09
C SER A 109 6.43 -3.56 25.04
N GLY A 110 6.15 -2.26 25.02
CA GLY A 110 7.12 -1.19 24.82
C GLY A 110 7.50 -0.94 23.35
N LYS A 111 7.07 -1.80 22.42
CA LYS A 111 7.27 -1.63 20.96
C LYS A 111 6.23 -0.70 20.37
N SER A 112 6.55 -0.10 19.22
CA SER A 112 5.65 0.82 18.49
C SER A 112 5.61 0.49 16.99
N PRO A 113 5.14 -0.70 16.58
CA PRO A 113 5.09 -1.08 15.16
C PRO A 113 3.94 -0.41 14.42
N PHE A 114 3.02 0.24 15.12
CA PHE A 114 1.87 0.93 14.56
C PHE A 114 1.96 2.42 14.80
N CYS A 115 1.46 3.21 13.85
CA CYS A 115 1.41 4.66 13.94
C CYS A 115 -0.01 5.19 13.78
N GLU A 116 -0.25 6.37 14.36
CA GLU A 116 -1.21 7.34 13.84
C GLU A 116 -0.52 8.05 12.67
N THR A 117 -1.26 8.28 11.58
CA THR A 117 -0.77 9.00 10.41
C THR A 117 -1.70 10.18 10.15
N PHE A 118 -1.16 11.37 10.12
CA PHE A 118 -1.92 12.61 9.95
C PHE A 118 -1.65 13.19 8.56
N PHE A 119 -2.72 13.64 7.93
CA PHE A 119 -2.71 14.40 6.69
C PHE A 119 -3.24 15.79 7.00
N ASP A 120 -2.38 16.78 6.93
CA ASP A 120 -2.66 18.19 7.16
C ASP A 120 -2.23 18.98 5.92
N ASP A 121 -3.19 19.22 5.04
CA ASP A 121 -2.97 19.74 3.69
C ASP A 121 -1.91 18.92 2.91
N ALA A 122 -1.89 17.62 3.12
CA ALA A 122 -1.05 16.71 2.35
C ALA A 122 -1.47 16.71 0.87
N THR A 123 -0.51 16.64 -0.01
CA THR A 123 -0.77 16.69 -1.45
C THR A 123 -0.25 15.44 -2.15
N THR A 124 -0.89 15.07 -3.24
CA THR A 124 -0.33 14.11 -4.20
C THR A 124 -0.66 14.57 -5.62
N PRO A 125 0.28 14.49 -6.56
CA PRO A 125 0.01 14.90 -7.93
C PRO A 125 -1.07 14.02 -8.55
N LYS A 126 -1.67 14.45 -9.65
CA LYS A 126 -2.59 13.60 -10.43
C LYS A 126 -1.87 12.37 -10.98
N GLU A 127 -0.61 12.58 -11.36
CA GLU A 127 0.28 11.55 -11.89
C GLU A 127 1.66 11.69 -11.22
N HIS A 128 2.21 10.59 -10.72
CA HIS A 128 3.56 10.54 -10.13
C HIS A 128 4.67 10.56 -11.20
N ALA A 129 4.33 10.11 -12.41
CA ALA A 129 5.11 10.19 -13.64
C ALA A 129 4.11 10.19 -14.82
N PRO A 130 4.52 10.49 -16.06
CA PRO A 130 3.62 10.46 -17.20
C PRO A 130 2.84 9.15 -17.30
N GLY A 131 1.50 9.24 -17.20
CA GLY A 131 0.57 8.09 -17.21
C GLY A 131 0.46 7.31 -15.88
N VAL A 132 1.27 7.63 -14.87
CA VAL A 132 1.26 6.97 -13.57
C VAL A 132 0.29 7.70 -12.63
N SER A 133 -1.00 7.39 -12.73
CA SER A 133 -2.04 7.97 -11.89
C SER A 133 -1.78 7.75 -10.40
N ALA A 134 -2.12 8.75 -9.57
CA ALA A 134 -2.13 8.58 -8.12
C ALA A 134 -3.29 7.70 -7.62
N ILE A 135 -4.36 7.56 -8.40
CA ILE A 135 -5.50 6.69 -8.06
C ILE A 135 -5.30 5.31 -8.67
N VAL A 136 -5.46 4.27 -7.86
CA VAL A 136 -5.47 2.87 -8.31
C VAL A 136 -6.91 2.43 -8.55
N GLY A 137 -7.16 1.87 -9.73
CA GLY A 137 -8.51 1.56 -10.20
C GLY A 137 -9.27 2.82 -10.63
N GLU A 138 -10.58 2.82 -10.44
CA GLU A 138 -11.44 3.94 -10.82
C GLU A 138 -11.70 4.87 -9.61
N MET A 139 -11.80 6.16 -9.88
CA MET A 139 -12.20 7.14 -8.86
C MET A 139 -13.59 6.78 -8.29
N ASN A 140 -13.76 6.93 -6.98
CA ASN A 140 -14.96 6.57 -6.23
C ASN A 140 -15.29 5.06 -6.17
N LYS A 141 -14.40 4.19 -6.66
CA LYS A 141 -14.52 2.72 -6.59
C LYS A 141 -13.38 2.06 -5.79
N GLY A 142 -12.67 2.81 -5.01
CA GLY A 142 -11.57 2.31 -4.16
C GLY A 142 -11.99 1.26 -3.15
N TRP A 143 -13.29 1.17 -2.83
CA TRP A 143 -13.83 0.13 -1.96
C TRP A 143 -13.64 -1.29 -2.52
N ASP A 144 -13.72 -1.47 -3.83
CA ASP A 144 -13.49 -2.77 -4.47
C ASP A 144 -12.01 -3.18 -4.39
N VAL A 145 -11.10 -2.21 -4.56
CA VAL A 145 -9.66 -2.41 -4.35
C VAL A 145 -9.38 -2.80 -2.90
N ALA A 146 -10.00 -2.09 -1.95
CA ALA A 146 -9.85 -2.37 -0.52
C ALA A 146 -10.32 -3.77 -0.13
N LYS A 147 -11.49 -4.20 -0.60
CA LYS A 147 -12.01 -5.56 -0.34
C LYS A 147 -11.08 -6.64 -0.86
N TYR A 148 -10.57 -6.45 -2.06
CA TYR A 148 -9.64 -7.37 -2.67
C TYR A 148 -8.36 -7.51 -1.83
N LEU A 149 -7.77 -6.39 -1.42
CA LEU A 149 -6.56 -6.41 -0.61
C LEU A 149 -6.78 -7.05 0.76
N LEU A 150 -7.90 -6.76 1.43
CA LEU A 150 -8.26 -7.37 2.70
C LEU A 150 -8.49 -8.90 2.58
N THR A 151 -8.94 -9.38 1.44
CA THR A 151 -9.07 -10.82 1.17
C THR A 151 -7.68 -11.46 1.09
N HIS A 152 -6.77 -10.89 0.34
CA HIS A 152 -5.37 -11.35 0.27
C HIS A 152 -4.67 -11.33 1.62
N GLU A 153 -4.87 -10.28 2.42
CA GLU A 153 -4.32 -10.20 3.78
C GLU A 153 -4.79 -11.36 4.66
N ARG A 154 -6.08 -11.70 4.60
CA ARG A 154 -6.63 -12.85 5.35
C ARG A 154 -6.06 -14.17 4.87
N GLU A 155 -5.92 -14.36 3.57
CA GLU A 155 -5.32 -15.56 2.97
C GLU A 155 -3.87 -15.75 3.40
N MET A 156 -3.07 -14.69 3.40
CA MET A 156 -1.70 -14.70 3.90
C MET A 156 -1.61 -15.09 5.39
N ILE A 157 -2.46 -14.50 6.23
CA ILE A 157 -2.51 -14.83 7.66
C ILE A 157 -2.91 -16.29 7.85
N SER A 158 -3.88 -16.79 7.08
CA SER A 158 -4.42 -18.16 7.17
C SER A 158 -3.41 -19.21 6.65
N ALA A 159 -2.60 -18.87 5.67
CA ALA A 159 -1.57 -19.75 5.10
C ALA A 159 -0.32 -19.93 5.99
N GLY A 160 -0.37 -19.46 7.24
CA GLY A 160 0.76 -19.60 8.18
C GLY A 160 1.73 -18.43 8.15
N GLY A 161 1.39 -17.33 7.47
CA GLY A 161 2.12 -16.06 7.51
C GLY A 161 2.12 -15.37 8.88
N GLY A 162 1.82 -16.09 9.96
CA GLY A 162 1.85 -15.62 11.35
C GLY A 162 3.23 -15.16 11.85
N GLY A 163 4.27 -15.26 11.02
CA GLY A 163 5.56 -14.61 11.23
C GLY A 163 5.52 -13.09 11.08
N LEU A 164 4.43 -12.53 10.56
CA LEU A 164 4.27 -11.09 10.30
C LEU A 164 4.28 -10.22 11.57
N LEU A 165 3.81 -10.77 12.70
CA LEU A 165 3.90 -10.11 14.00
C LEU A 165 5.24 -10.34 14.69
N GLY A 166 6.13 -11.15 14.11
CA GLY A 166 7.41 -11.60 14.66
C GLY A 166 8.67 -10.93 14.11
N GLY A 167 8.59 -9.77 13.48
CA GLY A 167 9.79 -8.98 13.17
C GLY A 167 10.34 -9.03 11.76
N ARG A 168 9.58 -9.54 10.79
CA ARG A 168 9.92 -9.41 9.37
C ARG A 168 9.44 -8.06 8.82
N GLY A 169 10.30 -7.36 8.10
CA GLY A 169 9.97 -6.05 7.54
C GLY A 169 8.94 -6.13 6.42
N MET A 170 8.22 -5.04 6.16
CA MET A 170 7.21 -4.94 5.09
C MET A 170 7.77 -5.28 3.68
N GLY A 171 9.09 -5.14 3.47
CA GLY A 171 9.75 -5.57 2.25
C GLY A 171 9.76 -7.09 2.05
N GLU A 172 9.87 -7.87 3.13
CA GLU A 172 9.74 -9.34 3.08
C GLU A 172 8.31 -9.78 2.79
N VAL A 173 7.32 -9.03 3.29
CA VAL A 173 5.91 -9.31 2.98
C VAL A 173 5.61 -9.06 1.51
N ALA A 174 6.08 -7.94 0.97
CA ALA A 174 5.92 -7.65 -0.46
C ALA A 174 6.68 -8.67 -1.33
N ALA A 175 7.85 -9.14 -0.89
CA ALA A 175 8.62 -10.17 -1.58
C ALA A 175 7.90 -11.53 -1.54
N ASN A 176 7.30 -11.91 -0.40
CA ASN A 176 6.51 -13.14 -0.28
C ASN A 176 5.23 -13.09 -1.11
N ASP A 177 4.58 -11.92 -1.20
CA ASP A 177 3.39 -11.71 -2.04
C ASP A 177 3.63 -11.94 -3.53
N ILE A 178 4.88 -11.80 -3.97
CA ILE A 178 5.30 -12.09 -5.35
C ILE A 178 6.08 -13.40 -5.47
N GLY A 179 6.06 -14.25 -4.44
CA GLY A 179 6.69 -15.56 -4.46
C GLY A 179 8.20 -15.56 -4.28
N LEU A 180 8.76 -14.55 -3.60
CA LEU A 180 10.17 -14.48 -3.26
C LEU A 180 10.41 -14.89 -1.80
N GLU A 181 10.93 -16.09 -1.56
CA GLU A 181 11.50 -16.48 -0.27
C GLU A 181 13.02 -16.37 -0.30
N ASN A 182 13.60 -15.64 0.70
CA ASN A 182 15.06 -15.50 0.85
C ASN A 182 15.77 -15.00 -0.42
N GLY A 183 15.14 -14.11 -1.19
CA GLY A 183 15.70 -13.59 -2.44
C GLY A 183 15.73 -14.59 -3.59
N LYS A 184 15.02 -15.71 -3.47
CA LYS A 184 14.80 -16.69 -4.55
C LYS A 184 13.32 -16.83 -4.80
N LEU A 185 12.93 -16.97 -6.06
CA LEU A 185 11.59 -17.43 -6.44
C LEU A 185 11.36 -18.80 -5.80
N SER A 186 10.48 -18.87 -4.80
CA SER A 186 10.23 -20.08 -4.03
C SER A 186 9.49 -21.15 -4.84
N ASP A 187 8.71 -20.72 -5.82
CA ASP A 187 8.00 -21.61 -6.75
C ASP A 187 7.63 -20.83 -8.03
N PRO A 188 8.20 -21.19 -9.20
CA PRO A 188 7.83 -20.59 -10.48
C PRO A 188 6.34 -20.75 -10.82
N GLU A 189 5.68 -21.84 -10.39
CA GLU A 189 4.26 -22.06 -10.63
C GLU A 189 3.36 -21.19 -9.74
N LEU A 190 3.81 -20.84 -8.52
CA LEU A 190 3.08 -19.94 -7.64
C LEU A 190 3.11 -18.51 -8.17
N VAL A 191 4.24 -18.09 -8.74
CA VAL A 191 4.37 -16.79 -9.42
C VAL A 191 3.47 -16.74 -10.65
N ILE A 192 3.34 -17.83 -11.39
CA ILE A 192 2.46 -17.94 -12.55
C ILE A 192 0.98 -17.94 -12.13
N LYS A 193 0.62 -18.56 -11.00
CA LYS A 193 -0.77 -18.59 -10.49
C LYS A 193 -1.21 -17.28 -9.83
N SER A 194 -0.29 -16.51 -9.25
CA SER A 194 -0.60 -15.23 -8.61
C SER A 194 -0.48 -14.02 -9.55
N GLY A 195 0.06 -14.19 -10.74
CA GLY A 195 0.16 -13.16 -11.76
C GLY A 195 1.14 -13.55 -12.87
N GLU A 196 0.62 -14.17 -13.94
CA GLU A 196 1.35 -14.26 -15.22
C GLU A 196 1.94 -12.91 -15.62
N ASP A 197 1.31 -11.83 -15.16
CA ASP A 197 1.67 -10.43 -15.40
C ASP A 197 2.85 -9.93 -14.55
N ALA A 198 3.14 -10.51 -13.37
CA ALA A 198 4.16 -9.97 -12.47
C ALA A 198 5.59 -10.10 -13.05
N LEU A 199 5.89 -11.19 -13.76
CA LEU A 199 7.18 -11.42 -14.38
C LEU A 199 7.42 -10.52 -15.60
N ASP A 200 6.36 -10.06 -16.26
CA ASP A 200 6.47 -9.12 -17.39
C ASP A 200 6.85 -7.72 -16.92
N TYR A 201 6.53 -7.37 -15.66
CA TYR A 201 6.87 -6.08 -15.05
C TYR A 201 8.20 -6.08 -14.29
N VAL A 202 8.76 -7.27 -13.98
CA VAL A 202 10.00 -7.38 -13.20
C VAL A 202 10.94 -8.40 -13.86
N PRO A 203 11.38 -8.17 -15.11
CA PRO A 203 12.20 -9.13 -15.86
C PRO A 203 13.53 -9.47 -15.19
N ASP A 204 14.10 -8.57 -14.37
CA ASP A 204 15.38 -8.75 -13.71
C ASP A 204 15.34 -9.65 -12.47
N LEU A 205 14.18 -10.08 -12.00
CA LEU A 205 14.09 -11.00 -10.85
C LEU A 205 14.71 -12.37 -11.13
N ARG A 206 14.82 -12.78 -12.40
CA ARG A 206 15.51 -14.01 -12.80
C ARG A 206 17.01 -13.99 -12.51
N GLY A 207 17.60 -12.80 -12.26
CA GLY A 207 19.03 -12.59 -11.98
C GLY A 207 19.37 -12.03 -10.60
N ALA A 208 18.37 -11.61 -9.79
CA ALA A 208 18.57 -10.80 -8.59
C ALA A 208 18.96 -11.57 -7.31
N GLY A 209 19.25 -12.86 -7.38
CA GLY A 209 19.64 -13.69 -6.23
C GLY A 209 20.92 -13.26 -5.47
N ARG A 210 21.47 -12.07 -5.72
CA ARG A 210 22.72 -11.63 -5.09
C ARG A 210 22.76 -10.21 -4.52
N ARG A 211 21.68 -9.44 -4.50
CA ARG A 211 21.75 -8.04 -4.06
C ARG A 211 20.70 -7.57 -3.04
N LEU A 212 19.93 -8.46 -2.47
CA LEU A 212 18.96 -8.14 -1.43
C LEU A 212 19.57 -8.39 -0.05
N CYS A 213 20.47 -7.59 0.41
CA CYS A 213 20.73 -7.26 1.81
C CYS A 213 21.94 -6.31 1.91
N ARG A 214 21.71 -5.01 1.85
CA ARG A 214 22.72 -4.00 2.23
C ARG A 214 22.17 -2.90 3.14
N ARG A 215 20.98 -3.06 3.71
CA ARG A 215 20.48 -2.17 4.77
C ARG A 215 19.66 -2.99 5.78
N CYS A 216 20.31 -3.93 6.44
CA CYS A 216 19.96 -4.44 7.75
C CYS A 216 21.08 -4.06 8.68
#